data_7656e77a9f66ee129ca1ed0d97965927
#
_entry.id   7656e77a9f66ee129ca1ed0d97965927
#
_cell.length_a   1.000
_cell.length_b   1.000
_cell.length_c   1.000
_cell.angle_alpha   90.00
_cell.angle_beta   90.00
_cell.angle_gamma   90.00
#
_symmetry.space_group_name_H-M   'P 1'
#
loop_
_entity.id
_entity.type
_entity.pdbx_description
1 polymer ?
#
loop_
_entity_poly.entity_id
_entity_poly.type
_entity_poly.pdbx_seq_one_letter_code
_entity_poly.pdbx_strand_id
1 'polypeptide(L)'
;MAQSVRMEREREWKQRHTRIGYVLLTVVILTFALMFVGQTTWMTVPLGLVGIALLVSDVAKYRMRRSFLVNPVAKKMLRWQLGYELVNTSVLVIMVGGLLIFSRDNLYWAFAVVIWGIMAEIVSRRLNGTLQEYDPILRALELEEAR
;
A
#
# COMPACT_ATOMS: atom_id res chain seq x y z
N MET A 1 22.33 10.65 17.25
CA MET A 1 22.83 9.68 16.25
C MET A 1 21.76 8.66 15.80
N ALA A 2 21.15 7.88 16.69
CA ALA A 2 20.15 6.87 16.26
C ALA A 2 18.89 7.47 15.60
N GLN A 3 18.44 8.64 16.00
CA GLN A 3 17.26 9.31 15.44
C GLN A 3 17.51 9.84 14.02
N SER A 4 18.67 10.42 13.77
CA SER A 4 19.02 10.92 12.42
C SER A 4 19.11 9.79 11.39
N VAL A 5 19.74 8.67 11.78
CA VAL A 5 19.83 7.47 10.92
C VAL A 5 18.45 6.89 10.63
N ARG A 6 17.53 6.91 11.60
CA ARG A 6 16.16 6.46 11.40
C ARG A 6 15.39 7.36 10.44
N MET A 7 15.50 8.69 10.61
CA MET A 7 14.84 9.65 9.71
C MET A 7 15.30 9.48 8.26
N GLU A 8 16.59 9.31 8.04
CA GLU A 8 17.16 9.10 6.72
C GLU A 8 16.63 7.80 6.07
N ARG A 9 16.60 6.70 6.82
CA ARG A 9 16.02 5.42 6.33
C ARG A 9 14.53 5.51 6.01
N GLU A 10 13.74 6.21 6.83
CA GLU A 10 12.31 6.43 6.54
C GLU A 10 12.13 7.26 5.27
N ARG A 11 12.96 8.30 5.05
CA ARG A 11 12.94 9.10 3.80
C ARG A 11 13.30 8.27 2.58
N GLU A 12 14.40 7.51 2.66
CA GLU A 12 14.81 6.61 1.55
C GLU A 12 13.72 5.58 1.24
N TRP A 13 13.15 4.98 2.29
CA TRP A 13 12.08 4.00 2.12
C TRP A 13 10.86 4.64 1.45
N LYS A 14 10.45 5.84 1.88
CA LYS A 14 9.32 6.57 1.32
C LYS A 14 9.54 6.91 -0.15
N GLN A 15 10.72 7.39 -0.52
CA GLN A 15 11.07 7.65 -1.91
C GLN A 15 11.01 6.37 -2.79
N ARG A 16 11.52 5.25 -2.27
CA ARG A 16 11.43 3.96 -2.98
C ARG A 16 9.98 3.52 -3.13
N HIS A 17 9.21 3.63 -2.06
CA HIS A 17 7.79 3.25 -2.07
C HIS A 17 6.97 4.10 -3.05
N THR A 18 7.22 5.41 -3.09
CA THR A 18 6.58 6.32 -4.06
C THR A 18 6.93 5.94 -5.50
N ARG A 19 8.20 5.61 -5.80
CA ARG A 19 8.60 5.14 -7.13
C ARG A 19 7.93 3.83 -7.51
N ILE A 20 7.87 2.86 -6.59
CA ILE A 20 7.16 1.60 -6.79
C ILE A 20 5.67 1.87 -7.02
N GLY A 21 5.07 2.79 -6.26
CA GLY A 21 3.67 3.21 -6.44
C GLY A 21 3.39 3.77 -7.83
N TYR A 22 4.27 4.60 -8.39
CA TYR A 22 4.12 5.11 -9.76
C TYR A 22 4.24 3.99 -10.81
N VAL A 23 5.20 3.08 -10.67
CA VAL A 23 5.32 1.92 -11.56
C VAL A 23 4.05 1.08 -11.50
N LEU A 24 3.52 0.86 -10.31
CA LEU A 24 2.27 0.16 -10.06
C LEU A 24 1.08 0.83 -10.75
N LEU A 25 0.94 2.13 -10.56
CA LEU A 25 -0.12 2.91 -11.19
C LEU A 25 -0.04 2.80 -12.71
N THR A 26 1.17 2.89 -13.27
CA THR A 26 1.39 2.73 -14.71
C THR A 26 0.99 1.34 -15.18
N VAL A 27 1.35 0.27 -14.46
CA VAL A 27 0.95 -1.11 -14.80
C VAL A 27 -0.56 -1.26 -14.72
N VAL A 28 -1.22 -0.70 -13.71
CA VAL A 28 -2.68 -0.73 -13.57
C VAL A 28 -3.35 0.00 -14.73
N ILE A 29 -2.89 1.21 -15.08
CA ILE A 29 -3.44 1.98 -16.20
C ILE A 29 -3.24 1.23 -17.52
N LEU A 30 -2.06 0.67 -17.80
CA LEU A 30 -1.79 -0.14 -18.96
C LEU A 30 -2.68 -1.38 -19.00
N THR A 31 -2.90 -2.04 -17.85
CA THR A 31 -3.80 -3.19 -17.72
C THR A 31 -5.23 -2.80 -18.11
N PHE A 32 -5.72 -1.66 -17.61
CA PHE A 32 -7.04 -1.14 -17.99
C PHE A 32 -7.11 -0.79 -19.48
N ALA A 33 -6.10 -0.13 -20.02
CA ALA A 33 -6.07 0.22 -21.46
C ALA A 33 -6.10 -1.02 -22.36
N LEU A 34 -5.38 -2.08 -21.99
CA LEU A 34 -5.35 -3.34 -22.76
C LEU A 34 -6.61 -4.18 -22.58
N MET A 35 -7.41 -3.97 -21.52
CA MET A 35 -8.76 -4.57 -21.41
C MET A 35 -9.67 -4.17 -22.58
N PHE A 36 -9.55 -2.93 -23.07
CA PHE A 36 -10.33 -2.47 -24.22
C PHE A 36 -9.90 -3.13 -25.55
N VAL A 37 -8.67 -3.65 -25.63
CA VAL A 37 -8.14 -4.34 -26.82
C VAL A 37 -8.47 -5.85 -26.82
N GLY A 38 -9.03 -6.39 -25.75
CA GLY A 38 -9.56 -7.77 -25.73
C GLY A 38 -8.57 -8.88 -25.34
N GLN A 39 -7.34 -8.55 -24.92
CA GLN A 39 -6.32 -9.53 -24.48
C GLN A 39 -6.15 -9.52 -22.96
N THR A 40 -7.15 -9.96 -22.22
CA THR A 40 -7.21 -9.81 -20.77
C THR A 40 -6.48 -10.88 -19.96
N THR A 41 -6.38 -12.09 -20.46
CA THR A 41 -5.89 -13.25 -19.70
C THR A 41 -4.39 -13.14 -19.30
N TRP A 42 -3.56 -12.55 -20.16
CA TRP A 42 -2.12 -12.37 -19.90
C TRP A 42 -1.84 -11.30 -18.84
N MET A 43 -2.81 -10.44 -18.56
CA MET A 43 -2.67 -9.34 -17.60
C MET A 43 -2.75 -9.79 -16.13
N THR A 44 -3.29 -10.96 -15.85
CA THR A 44 -3.36 -11.52 -14.51
C THR A 44 -1.97 -11.79 -13.91
N VAL A 45 -1.00 -12.15 -14.77
CA VAL A 45 0.38 -12.42 -14.33
C VAL A 45 1.09 -11.16 -13.83
N PRO A 46 1.20 -10.07 -14.61
CA PRO A 46 1.81 -8.82 -14.11
C PRO A 46 1.06 -8.25 -12.91
N LEU A 47 -0.26 -8.35 -12.84
CA LEU A 47 -1.03 -7.92 -11.68
C LEU A 47 -0.67 -8.74 -10.42
N GLY A 48 -0.54 -10.05 -10.56
CA GLY A 48 -0.10 -10.92 -9.46
C GLY A 48 1.31 -10.58 -8.97
N LEU A 49 2.25 -10.34 -9.88
CA LEU A 49 3.63 -9.94 -9.55
C LEU A 49 3.66 -8.60 -8.79
N VAL A 50 2.84 -7.66 -9.23
CA VAL A 50 2.66 -6.36 -8.57
C VAL A 50 2.09 -6.54 -7.17
N GLY A 51 1.07 -7.37 -6.99
CA GLY A 51 0.52 -7.69 -5.68
C GLY A 51 1.56 -8.29 -4.73
N ILE A 52 2.36 -9.23 -5.22
CA ILE A 52 3.47 -9.82 -4.43
C ILE A 52 4.50 -8.76 -4.06
N ALA A 53 4.88 -7.88 -4.99
CA ALA A 53 5.84 -6.80 -4.73
C ALA A 53 5.33 -5.85 -3.64
N LEU A 54 4.03 -5.52 -3.64
CA LEU A 54 3.40 -4.72 -2.58
C LEU A 54 3.47 -5.43 -1.22
N LEU A 55 3.06 -6.70 -1.15
CA LEU A 55 3.09 -7.47 0.08
C LEU A 55 4.51 -7.56 0.67
N VAL A 56 5.51 -7.78 -0.18
CA VAL A 56 6.92 -7.79 0.23
C VAL A 56 7.36 -6.42 0.74
N SER A 57 6.93 -5.34 0.08
CA SER A 57 7.22 -3.96 0.50
C SER A 57 6.60 -3.66 1.88
N ASP A 58 5.35 -4.06 2.13
CA ASP A 58 4.66 -3.85 3.41
C ASP A 58 5.35 -4.61 4.56
N VAL A 59 5.77 -5.86 4.31
CA VAL A 59 6.54 -6.64 5.29
C VAL A 59 7.92 -6.01 5.56
N ALA A 60 8.61 -5.51 4.53
CA ALA A 60 9.89 -4.84 4.67
C ALA A 60 9.77 -3.56 5.51
N LYS A 61 8.74 -2.73 5.22
CA LYS A 61 8.38 -1.55 6.01
C LYS A 61 8.15 -1.89 7.48
N TYR A 62 7.35 -2.91 7.74
CA TYR A 62 7.08 -3.37 9.09
C TYR A 62 8.35 -3.78 9.82
N ARG A 63 9.21 -4.61 9.20
CA ARG A 63 10.47 -5.05 9.82
C ARG A 63 11.38 -3.87 10.17
N MET A 64 11.51 -2.92 9.25
CA MET A 64 12.30 -1.71 9.44
C MET A 64 11.75 -0.89 10.62
N ARG A 65 10.47 -0.56 10.63
CA ARG A 65 9.85 0.23 11.70
C ARG A 65 9.88 -0.46 13.05
N ARG A 66 9.63 -1.78 13.09
CA ARG A 66 9.67 -2.56 14.32
C ARG A 66 11.03 -2.54 15.01
N SER A 67 12.13 -2.49 14.25
CA SER A 67 13.49 -2.46 14.82
C SER A 67 13.79 -1.16 15.60
N PHE A 68 13.10 -0.08 15.27
CA PHE A 68 13.31 1.23 15.91
C PHE A 68 12.31 1.56 17.03
N LEU A 69 11.17 0.86 17.08
CA LEU A 69 10.16 1.11 18.09
C LEU A 69 10.52 0.43 19.42
N VAL A 70 10.55 1.25 20.49
CA VAL A 70 10.76 0.75 21.85
C VAL A 70 9.42 0.51 22.55
N ASN A 71 8.44 1.41 22.33
CA ASN A 71 7.14 1.37 22.98
C ASN A 71 6.33 0.11 22.60
N PRO A 72 5.88 -0.71 23.58
CA PRO A 72 5.11 -1.92 23.30
C PRO A 72 3.74 -1.63 22.65
N VAL A 73 3.11 -0.51 22.99
CA VAL A 73 1.84 -0.08 22.40
C VAL A 73 2.02 0.23 20.91
N ALA A 74 3.06 0.99 20.56
CA ALA A 74 3.41 1.30 19.18
C ALA A 74 3.73 0.02 18.37
N LYS A 75 4.41 -0.97 18.98
CA LYS A 75 4.65 -2.28 18.35
C LYS A 75 3.36 -3.04 18.07
N LYS A 76 2.40 -2.99 18.99
CA LYS A 76 1.08 -3.62 18.80
C LYS A 76 0.31 -2.95 17.65
N MET A 77 0.28 -1.61 17.65
CA MET A 77 -0.36 -0.83 16.57
C MET A 77 0.27 -1.11 15.21
N LEU A 78 1.60 -1.17 15.14
CA LEU A 78 2.31 -1.50 13.91
C LEU A 78 1.96 -2.90 13.38
N ARG A 79 1.72 -3.89 14.25
CA ARG A 79 1.24 -5.23 13.83
C ARG A 79 -0.17 -5.17 13.25
N TRP A 80 -1.07 -4.41 13.87
CA TRP A 80 -2.42 -4.22 13.35
C TRP A 80 -2.39 -3.52 11.99
N GLN A 81 -1.56 -2.50 11.85
CA GLN A 81 -1.37 -1.82 10.57
C GLN A 81 -0.87 -2.78 9.49
N LEU A 82 0.16 -3.60 9.79
CA LEU A 82 0.64 -4.61 8.83
C LEU A 82 -0.46 -5.60 8.45
N GLY A 83 -1.18 -6.14 9.45
CA GLY A 83 -2.28 -7.07 9.19
C GLY A 83 -3.33 -6.46 8.26
N TYR A 84 -3.70 -5.21 8.52
CA TYR A 84 -4.61 -4.47 7.67
C TYR A 84 -4.06 -4.25 6.25
N GLU A 85 -2.82 -3.78 6.10
CA GLU A 85 -2.17 -3.54 4.80
C GLU A 85 -2.11 -4.84 3.97
N LEU A 86 -1.74 -5.97 4.59
CA LEU A 86 -1.70 -7.28 3.92
C LEU A 86 -3.08 -7.74 3.44
N VAL A 87 -4.10 -7.64 4.29
CA VAL A 87 -5.48 -8.00 3.92
C VAL A 87 -5.98 -7.08 2.82
N ASN A 88 -5.77 -5.77 2.97
CA ASN A 88 -6.20 -4.79 1.98
C ASN A 88 -5.57 -5.01 0.61
N THR A 89 -4.24 -5.22 0.56
CA THR A 89 -3.51 -5.50 -0.68
C THR A 89 -4.02 -6.80 -1.32
N SER A 90 -4.22 -7.85 -0.52
CA SER A 90 -4.75 -9.13 -1.02
C SER A 90 -6.16 -8.99 -1.60
N VAL A 91 -7.05 -8.28 -0.91
CA VAL A 91 -8.42 -8.03 -1.39
C VAL A 91 -8.41 -7.21 -2.67
N LEU A 92 -7.59 -6.15 -2.75
CA LEU A 92 -7.47 -5.35 -3.98
C LEU A 92 -6.99 -6.19 -5.16
N VAL A 93 -5.97 -7.02 -4.97
CA VAL A 93 -5.46 -7.91 -6.04
C VAL A 93 -6.54 -8.89 -6.50
N ILE A 94 -7.29 -9.49 -5.57
CA ILE A 94 -8.40 -10.41 -5.88
C ILE A 94 -9.52 -9.67 -6.62
N MET A 95 -9.90 -8.48 -6.16
CA MET A 95 -10.98 -7.70 -6.77
C MET A 95 -10.61 -7.24 -8.18
N VAL A 96 -9.38 -6.73 -8.38
CA VAL A 96 -8.90 -6.32 -9.70
C VAL A 96 -8.72 -7.54 -10.61
N GLY A 97 -8.19 -8.65 -10.09
CA GLY A 97 -8.10 -9.91 -10.81
C GLY A 97 -9.47 -10.46 -11.20
N GLY A 98 -10.44 -10.40 -10.30
CA GLY A 98 -11.84 -10.75 -10.57
C GLY A 98 -12.47 -9.90 -11.67
N LEU A 99 -12.17 -8.59 -11.65
CA LEU A 99 -12.63 -7.67 -12.70
C LEU A 99 -12.07 -8.06 -14.07
N LEU A 100 -10.83 -8.51 -14.14
CA LEU A 100 -10.19 -8.96 -15.37
C LEU A 100 -10.77 -10.28 -15.90
N ILE A 101 -11.19 -11.17 -15.00
CA ILE A 101 -11.66 -12.53 -15.37
C ILE A 101 -13.17 -12.55 -15.66
N PHE A 102 -13.97 -11.86 -14.84
CA PHE A 102 -15.42 -12.06 -14.81
C PHE A 102 -16.24 -11.00 -15.52
N SER A 103 -15.68 -9.85 -15.92
CA SER A 103 -16.60 -8.82 -16.40
C SER A 103 -16.09 -7.87 -17.47
N ARG A 104 -16.49 -8.14 -18.69
CA ARG A 104 -16.65 -7.06 -19.68
C ARG A 104 -17.89 -6.20 -19.41
N ASP A 105 -18.90 -6.71 -18.68
CA ASP A 105 -20.22 -6.09 -18.56
C ASP A 105 -20.64 -5.69 -17.14
N ASN A 106 -19.77 -5.88 -16.14
CA ASN A 106 -20.18 -5.70 -14.75
C ASN A 106 -19.62 -4.42 -14.12
N LEU A 107 -20.25 -3.30 -14.44
CA LEU A 107 -19.94 -1.98 -13.89
C LEU A 107 -19.92 -1.96 -12.35
N TYR A 108 -20.71 -2.85 -11.71
CA TYR A 108 -20.76 -2.99 -10.25
C TYR A 108 -19.39 -3.38 -9.64
N TRP A 109 -18.61 -4.25 -10.31
CA TRP A 109 -17.27 -4.61 -9.85
C TRP A 109 -16.31 -3.45 -9.88
N ALA A 110 -16.37 -2.61 -10.91
CA ALA A 110 -15.55 -1.41 -11.02
C ALA A 110 -15.87 -0.43 -9.85
N PHE A 111 -17.16 -0.21 -9.59
CA PHE A 111 -17.57 0.59 -8.43
C PHE A 111 -17.13 -0.01 -7.11
N ALA A 112 -17.22 -1.32 -6.94
CA ALA A 112 -16.77 -2.01 -5.73
C ALA A 112 -15.27 -1.80 -5.48
N VAL A 113 -14.44 -1.89 -6.52
CA VAL A 113 -12.98 -1.62 -6.42
C VAL A 113 -12.72 -0.18 -6.00
N VAL A 114 -13.41 0.79 -6.59
CA VAL A 114 -13.25 2.21 -6.27
C VAL A 114 -13.68 2.50 -4.83
N ILE A 115 -14.85 2.01 -4.41
CA ILE A 115 -15.36 2.18 -3.05
C ILE A 115 -14.40 1.53 -2.04
N TRP A 116 -13.94 0.31 -2.32
CA TRP A 116 -12.95 -0.37 -1.49
C TRP A 116 -11.67 0.44 -1.37
N GLY A 117 -11.13 0.98 -2.46
CA GLY A 117 -9.92 1.80 -2.48
C GLY A 117 -10.06 3.05 -1.61
N ILE A 118 -11.20 3.76 -1.71
CA ILE A 118 -11.48 4.93 -0.88
C ILE A 118 -11.56 4.56 0.60
N MET A 119 -12.30 3.50 0.94
CA MET A 119 -12.43 3.03 2.33
C MET A 119 -11.09 2.59 2.90
N ALA A 120 -10.30 1.88 2.11
CA ALA A 120 -8.97 1.44 2.49
C ALA A 120 -8.03 2.60 2.78
N GLU A 121 -8.06 3.65 1.97
CA GLU A 121 -7.28 4.86 2.19
C GLU A 121 -7.68 5.58 3.48
N ILE A 122 -8.99 5.71 3.74
CA ILE A 122 -9.48 6.33 4.98
C ILE A 122 -9.00 5.56 6.22
N VAL A 123 -9.10 4.23 6.20
CA VAL A 123 -8.66 3.39 7.32
C VAL A 123 -7.14 3.45 7.48
N SER A 124 -6.38 3.39 6.39
CA SER A 124 -4.91 3.51 6.41
C SER A 124 -4.46 4.84 7.01
N ARG A 125 -5.09 5.96 6.62
CA ARG A 125 -4.80 7.28 7.20
C ARG A 125 -5.09 7.34 8.69
N ARG A 126 -6.20 6.76 9.15
CA ARG A 126 -6.53 6.69 10.59
C ARG A 126 -5.50 5.87 11.37
N LEU A 127 -5.12 4.69 10.86
CA LEU A 127 -4.10 3.85 11.49
C LEU A 127 -2.73 4.54 11.54
N ASN A 128 -2.34 5.23 10.47
CA ASN A 128 -1.12 6.02 10.45
C ASN A 128 -1.17 7.17 11.47
N GLY A 129 -2.27 7.92 11.54
CA GLY A 129 -2.46 8.99 12.54
C GLY A 129 -2.31 8.48 13.97
N THR A 130 -2.95 7.35 14.29
CA THR A 130 -2.82 6.75 15.63
C THR A 130 -1.39 6.29 15.91
N LEU A 131 -0.67 5.75 14.92
CA LEU A 131 0.73 5.35 15.11
C LEU A 131 1.64 6.56 15.37
N GLN A 132 1.38 7.70 14.74
CA GLN A 132 2.15 8.94 14.93
C GLN A 132 2.00 9.53 16.32
N GLU A 133 0.87 9.31 17.00
CA GLU A 133 0.71 9.71 18.40
C GLU A 133 1.72 9.04 19.32
N TYR A 134 2.13 7.81 18.98
CA TYR A 134 3.09 7.02 19.74
C TYR A 134 4.51 7.05 19.19
N ASP A 135 4.72 7.64 18.00
CA ASP A 135 6.02 7.72 17.34
C ASP A 135 6.35 9.16 16.88
N PRO A 136 7.05 9.94 17.74
CA PRO A 136 7.33 11.35 17.47
C PRO A 136 8.16 11.58 16.19
N ILE A 137 8.91 10.57 15.74
CA ILE A 137 9.73 10.69 14.52
C ILE A 137 8.85 10.66 13.27
N LEU A 138 7.84 9.80 13.23
CA LEU A 138 6.87 9.78 12.12
C LEU A 138 6.09 11.08 12.05
N ARG A 139 5.72 11.65 13.20
CA ARG A 139 5.06 12.95 13.29
C ARG A 139 5.95 14.09 12.79
N ALA A 140 7.25 14.08 13.12
CA ALA A 140 8.19 15.09 12.66
C ALA A 140 8.38 15.06 11.13
N LEU A 141 8.46 13.88 10.54
CA LEU A 141 8.59 13.70 9.09
C LEU A 141 7.39 14.23 8.32
N GLU A 142 6.17 14.04 8.81
CA GLU A 142 4.97 14.60 8.15
C GLU A 142 4.89 16.12 8.25
N LEU A 143 5.30 16.69 9.38
CA LEU A 143 5.35 18.15 9.54
C LEU A 143 6.39 18.80 8.62
N GLU A 144 7.48 18.11 8.29
CA GLU A 144 8.46 18.58 7.31
C GLU A 144 7.89 18.56 5.87
N GLU A 145 7.03 17.59 5.55
CA GLU A 145 6.43 17.48 4.20
C GLU A 145 5.26 18.44 3.97
N ALA A 146 4.61 18.89 5.05
CA ALA A 146 3.51 19.83 4.97
C ALA A 146 3.97 21.30 4.82
N ARG A 147 5.29 21.55 4.84
CA ARG A 147 5.91 22.87 4.64
C ARG A 147 6.44 23.03 3.23
#